data_e88236ea552f2b8cfabf6658a88be4e2
#
_entry.id   e88236ea552f2b8cfabf6658a88be4e2
#
_cell.length_a   1.000
_cell.length_b   1.000
_cell.length_c   1.000
_cell.angle_alpha   90.00
_cell.angle_beta   90.00
_cell.angle_gamma   90.00
#
_symmetry.space_group_name_H-M   'P 1'
#
loop_
_entity.id
_entity.type
_entity.pdbx_description
1 polymer ?
#
loop_
_entity_poly.entity_id
_entity_poly.type
_entity_poly.pdbx_seq_one_letter_code
_entity_poly.pdbx_strand_id
1 'polypeptide(L)'
;MELWEYVQVLLRWGWVIMLVTALCAAAAFGFIKVQTPRYTSLVEVAVTPSRLEQGLSQTIINLLRNYVSSIQSEGMAGRAIEQLGLSDIDAVALSRQISAEALEAEFKIKIEVTNRDPIFAQRVAQVVAQLFVEDVQAFALRQDPLDRMTATLLDGGAQPAGQTWPRKKLLAFAGVGGGLVLGLLIALALEWAREELVQTPEEVEQWLDLPVLGSIPALEGPARSRWGHALRLPGARKPRRS
;
A
#
# COMPACT_ATOMS: atom_id res chain seq x y z
N MET A 1 7.05 -0.06 -37.97
CA MET A 1 7.74 -0.48 -36.71
C MET A 1 7.27 -1.88 -36.38
N GLU A 2 8.14 -2.85 -36.55
CA GLU A 2 7.79 -4.25 -36.35
C GLU A 2 7.96 -4.60 -34.87
N LEU A 3 7.12 -5.50 -34.33
CA LEU A 3 7.17 -5.97 -32.93
C LEU A 3 8.57 -6.46 -32.53
N TRP A 4 9.38 -6.85 -33.51
CA TRP A 4 10.75 -7.32 -33.31
C TRP A 4 11.72 -6.22 -32.84
N GLU A 5 11.51 -4.97 -33.26
CA GLU A 5 12.34 -3.83 -32.84
C GLU A 5 12.19 -3.55 -31.34
N TYR A 6 10.95 -3.63 -30.82
CA TYR A 6 10.71 -3.48 -29.37
C TYR A 6 11.38 -4.56 -28.53
N VAL A 7 11.43 -5.80 -29.04
CA VAL A 7 12.10 -6.91 -28.36
C VAL A 7 13.62 -6.68 -28.30
N GLN A 8 14.23 -6.15 -29.37
CA GLN A 8 15.66 -5.82 -29.38
C GLN A 8 15.99 -4.68 -28.40
N VAL A 9 15.15 -3.66 -28.33
CA VAL A 9 15.29 -2.56 -27.35
C VAL A 9 15.21 -3.11 -25.91
N LEU A 10 14.24 -3.98 -25.63
CA LEU A 10 14.11 -4.62 -24.31
C LEU A 10 15.35 -5.45 -23.93
N LEU A 11 15.89 -6.23 -24.86
CA LEU A 11 17.08 -7.04 -24.62
C LEU A 11 18.33 -6.18 -24.42
N ARG A 12 18.44 -5.07 -25.14
CA ARG A 12 19.59 -4.16 -25.07
C ARG A 12 19.60 -3.32 -23.80
N TRP A 13 18.44 -2.78 -23.42
CA TRP A 13 18.26 -1.92 -22.25
C TRP A 13 17.70 -2.64 -21.03
N GLY A 14 17.51 -3.96 -21.11
CA GLY A 14 16.92 -4.77 -20.06
C GLY A 14 17.65 -4.64 -18.70
N TRP A 15 18.95 -4.44 -18.73
CA TRP A 15 19.73 -4.21 -17.51
C TRP A 15 19.39 -2.87 -16.84
N VAL A 16 19.09 -1.81 -17.64
CA VAL A 16 18.66 -0.49 -17.14
C VAL A 16 17.28 -0.62 -16.50
N ILE A 17 16.36 -1.34 -17.16
CA ILE A 17 15.02 -1.61 -16.63
C ILE A 17 15.14 -2.37 -15.30
N MET A 18 15.97 -3.40 -15.23
CA MET A 18 16.21 -4.15 -13.98
C MET A 18 16.80 -3.28 -12.89
N LEU A 19 17.78 -2.42 -13.21
CA LEU A 19 18.41 -1.55 -12.23
C LEU A 19 17.42 -0.52 -11.67
N VAL A 20 16.63 0.14 -12.53
CA VAL A 20 15.62 1.12 -12.12
C VAL A 20 14.53 0.44 -11.27
N THR A 21 14.07 -0.73 -11.70
CA THR A 21 13.08 -1.51 -10.94
C THR A 21 13.62 -1.92 -9.57
N ALA A 22 14.86 -2.38 -9.47
CA ALA A 22 15.50 -2.73 -8.23
C ALA A 22 15.66 -1.51 -7.30
N LEU A 23 16.01 -0.35 -7.84
CA LEU A 23 16.12 0.89 -7.07
C LEU A 23 14.77 1.34 -6.53
N CYS A 24 13.71 1.31 -7.36
CA CYS A 24 12.35 1.64 -6.93
C CYS A 24 11.82 0.65 -5.87
N ALA A 25 12.10 -0.64 -6.04
CA ALA A 25 11.74 -1.67 -5.06
C ALA A 25 12.47 -1.46 -3.72
N ALA A 26 13.77 -1.13 -3.77
CA ALA A 26 14.56 -0.83 -2.57
C ALA A 26 14.05 0.44 -1.87
N ALA A 27 13.71 1.49 -2.61
CA ALA A 27 13.12 2.70 -2.07
C ALA A 27 11.76 2.43 -1.42
N ALA A 28 10.88 1.66 -2.07
CA ALA A 28 9.59 1.25 -1.51
C ALA A 28 9.77 0.43 -0.22
N PHE A 29 10.73 -0.48 -0.18
CA PHE A 29 11.03 -1.28 1.00
C PHE A 29 11.60 -0.43 2.15
N GLY A 30 12.50 0.51 1.84
CA GLY A 30 13.00 1.50 2.81
C GLY A 30 11.86 2.35 3.40
N PHE A 31 10.94 2.81 2.55
CA PHE A 31 9.77 3.57 2.97
C PHE A 31 8.87 2.76 3.93
N ILE A 32 8.62 1.48 3.63
CA ILE A 32 7.84 0.59 4.50
C ILE A 32 8.48 0.47 5.90
N LYS A 33 9.82 0.44 5.98
CA LYS A 33 10.53 0.30 7.26
C LYS A 33 10.52 1.58 8.11
N VAL A 34 10.52 2.74 7.49
CA VAL A 34 10.49 4.04 8.17
C VAL A 34 9.10 4.39 8.69
N GLN A 35 8.05 3.87 8.06
CA GLN A 35 6.65 4.13 8.44
C GLN A 35 6.30 3.46 9.77
N THR A 36 5.68 4.24 10.66
CA THR A 36 5.16 3.71 11.93
C THR A 36 3.96 2.80 11.69
N PRO A 37 3.97 1.56 12.19
CA PRO A 37 2.83 0.66 12.04
C PRO A 37 1.61 1.20 12.78
N ARG A 38 0.43 1.03 12.18
CA ARG A 38 -0.86 1.29 12.81
C ARG A 38 -1.67 0.01 12.85
N TYR A 39 -2.30 -0.21 13.97
CA TYR A 39 -3.12 -1.38 14.24
C TYR A 39 -4.56 -0.93 14.39
N THR A 40 -5.48 -1.66 13.76
CA THR A 40 -6.92 -1.39 13.85
C THR A 40 -7.60 -2.59 14.49
N SER A 41 -8.34 -2.33 15.56
CA SER A 41 -9.26 -3.29 16.16
C SER A 41 -10.66 -3.03 15.66
N LEU A 42 -11.39 -4.10 15.40
CA LEU A 42 -12.74 -4.11 14.85
C LEU A 42 -13.73 -4.69 15.86
N VAL A 43 -14.87 -4.05 16.00
CA VAL A 43 -16.04 -4.58 16.71
C VAL A 43 -17.26 -4.38 15.85
N GLU A 44 -18.09 -5.41 15.74
CA GLU A 44 -19.41 -5.32 15.11
C GLU A 44 -20.51 -5.40 16.17
N VAL A 45 -21.45 -4.48 16.09
CA VAL A 45 -22.64 -4.42 16.92
C VAL A 45 -23.87 -4.56 16.05
N ALA A 46 -24.65 -5.61 16.28
CA ALA A 46 -25.94 -5.76 15.60
C ALA A 46 -27.00 -4.92 16.33
N VAL A 47 -27.78 -4.16 15.58
CA VAL A 47 -28.91 -3.37 16.07
C VAL A 47 -30.19 -3.97 15.49
N THR A 48 -30.92 -4.74 16.30
CA THR A 48 -32.11 -5.44 15.86
C THR A 48 -33.37 -4.71 16.34
N PRO A 49 -34.24 -4.26 15.45
CA PRO A 49 -35.54 -3.69 15.81
C PRO A 49 -36.51 -4.79 16.22
N SER A 50 -37.41 -4.51 17.13
CA SER A 50 -38.44 -5.46 17.60
C SER A 50 -39.51 -5.75 16.54
N ARG A 51 -39.68 -4.85 15.55
CA ARG A 51 -40.63 -5.02 14.42
C ARG A 51 -39.95 -4.71 13.09
N LEU A 52 -40.16 -5.55 12.09
CA LEU A 52 -39.77 -5.37 10.70
C LEU A 52 -41.01 -5.03 9.87
N GLU A 53 -41.50 -3.80 9.96
CA GLU A 53 -42.60 -3.33 9.09
C GLU A 53 -42.02 -2.58 7.88
N GLN A 54 -42.68 -2.73 6.71
CA GLN A 54 -42.24 -2.20 5.40
C GLN A 54 -42.15 -0.66 5.29
N GLY A 55 -42.28 0.09 6.31
CA GLY A 55 -42.07 1.55 6.32
C GLY A 55 -40.96 2.00 7.25
N LEU A 56 -40.44 1.10 8.10
CA LEU A 56 -39.48 1.41 9.12
C LEU A 56 -38.01 1.42 8.62
N SER A 57 -37.76 0.84 7.43
CA SER A 57 -36.39 0.71 6.90
C SER A 57 -35.63 2.05 6.83
N GLN A 58 -36.28 3.10 6.34
CA GLN A 58 -35.65 4.43 6.24
C GLN A 58 -35.42 5.07 7.60
N THR A 59 -36.32 4.87 8.54
CA THR A 59 -36.17 5.37 9.91
C THR A 59 -35.00 4.67 10.62
N ILE A 60 -34.87 3.36 10.43
CA ILE A 60 -33.77 2.56 11.00
C ILE A 60 -32.43 2.99 10.40
N ILE A 61 -32.34 3.22 9.07
CA ILE A 61 -31.14 3.72 8.41
C ILE A 61 -30.72 5.06 8.99
N ASN A 62 -31.65 6.00 9.14
CA ASN A 62 -31.36 7.30 9.71
C ASN A 62 -30.89 7.19 11.18
N LEU A 63 -31.47 6.26 11.93
CA LEU A 63 -31.08 6.01 13.31
C LEU A 63 -29.67 5.40 13.39
N LEU A 64 -29.33 4.44 12.53
CA LEU A 64 -27.98 3.89 12.45
C LEU A 64 -26.94 4.98 12.16
N ARG A 65 -27.25 5.91 11.25
CA ARG A 65 -26.37 7.06 10.97
C ARG A 65 -26.21 7.99 12.18
N ASN A 66 -27.28 8.24 12.92
CA ASN A 66 -27.20 9.01 14.14
C ASN A 66 -26.36 8.32 15.21
N TYR A 67 -26.47 7.00 15.34
CA TYR A 67 -25.61 6.22 16.23
C TYR A 67 -24.15 6.26 15.83
N VAL A 68 -23.82 6.18 14.54
CA VAL A 68 -22.47 6.35 14.04
C VAL A 68 -21.90 7.71 14.48
N SER A 69 -22.67 8.78 14.31
CA SER A 69 -22.25 10.13 14.76
C SER A 69 -22.06 10.20 16.28
N SER A 70 -22.91 9.54 17.06
CA SER A 70 -22.79 9.48 18.52
C SER A 70 -21.54 8.73 18.96
N ILE A 71 -21.21 7.60 18.30
CA ILE A 71 -20.01 6.81 18.60
C ILE A 71 -18.73 7.59 18.32
N GLN A 72 -18.71 8.40 17.27
CA GLN A 72 -17.56 9.22 16.89
C GLN A 72 -17.47 10.55 17.69
N SER A 73 -18.39 10.79 18.59
CA SER A 73 -18.44 12.04 19.37
C SER A 73 -17.32 12.10 20.42
N GLU A 74 -16.91 13.33 20.73
CA GLU A 74 -15.99 13.60 21.85
C GLU A 74 -16.56 13.13 23.20
N GLY A 75 -17.89 13.20 23.37
CA GLY A 75 -18.57 12.71 24.57
C GLY A 75 -18.40 11.20 24.77
N MET A 76 -18.50 10.38 23.70
CA MET A 76 -18.24 8.95 23.76
C MET A 76 -16.77 8.68 24.08
N ALA A 77 -15.85 9.39 23.44
CA ALA A 77 -14.42 9.28 23.72
C ALA A 77 -14.08 9.65 25.16
N GLY A 78 -14.70 10.70 25.70
CA GLY A 78 -14.51 11.12 27.09
C GLY A 78 -14.94 10.04 28.10
N ARG A 79 -16.11 9.43 27.89
CA ARG A 79 -16.58 8.32 28.73
C ARG A 79 -15.67 7.09 28.65
N ALA A 80 -15.16 6.78 27.45
CA ALA A 80 -14.22 5.70 27.26
C ALA A 80 -12.89 5.98 28.00
N ILE A 81 -12.42 7.21 28.02
CA ILE A 81 -11.23 7.64 28.77
C ILE A 81 -11.46 7.43 30.27
N GLU A 82 -12.61 7.88 30.80
CA GLU A 82 -12.97 7.71 32.20
C GLU A 82 -13.01 6.22 32.61
N GLN A 83 -13.69 5.39 31.79
CA GLN A 83 -13.84 3.96 32.09
C GLN A 83 -12.50 3.20 32.02
N LEU A 84 -11.57 3.63 31.15
CA LEU A 84 -10.25 3.04 31.04
C LEU A 84 -9.21 3.64 32.00
N GLY A 85 -9.57 4.71 32.73
CA GLY A 85 -8.66 5.41 33.65
C GLY A 85 -7.48 6.09 32.94
N LEU A 86 -7.69 6.58 31.71
CA LEU A 86 -6.65 7.21 30.91
C LEU A 86 -6.60 8.72 31.19
N SER A 87 -5.60 9.19 31.93
CA SER A 87 -5.42 10.61 32.25
C SER A 87 -4.62 11.40 31.20
N ASP A 88 -3.88 10.70 30.34
CA ASP A 88 -2.89 11.32 29.44
C ASP A 88 -3.40 11.56 28.01
N ILE A 89 -4.66 11.22 27.71
CA ILE A 89 -5.23 11.32 26.37
C ILE A 89 -6.41 12.27 26.37
N ASP A 90 -6.37 13.23 25.43
CA ASP A 90 -7.48 14.14 25.20
C ASP A 90 -8.64 13.44 24.43
N ALA A 91 -9.90 13.75 24.82
CA ALA A 91 -11.10 13.21 24.22
C ALA A 91 -11.17 13.49 22.70
N VAL A 92 -10.74 14.67 22.27
CA VAL A 92 -10.66 15.03 20.85
C VAL A 92 -9.63 14.18 20.11
N ALA A 93 -8.49 13.90 20.74
CA ALA A 93 -7.46 13.05 20.14
C ALA A 93 -7.92 11.58 20.03
N LEU A 94 -8.68 11.07 21.01
CA LEU A 94 -9.23 9.73 20.97
C LEU A 94 -10.39 9.61 19.99
N SER A 95 -11.29 10.57 19.89
CA SER A 95 -12.43 10.54 18.95
C SER A 95 -11.96 10.41 17.49
N ARG A 96 -10.84 11.05 17.13
CA ARG A 96 -10.23 10.91 15.79
C ARG A 96 -9.65 9.54 15.48
N GLN A 97 -9.43 8.72 16.50
CA GLN A 97 -8.93 7.33 16.35
C GLN A 97 -10.09 6.34 16.25
N ILE A 98 -11.30 6.77 16.59
CA ILE A 98 -12.53 5.99 16.53
C ILE A 98 -13.21 6.29 15.21
N SER A 99 -13.47 5.26 14.41
CA SER A 99 -14.27 5.33 13.19
C SER A 99 -15.45 4.38 13.34
N ALA A 100 -16.61 4.80 12.93
CA ALA A 100 -17.79 3.94 12.91
C ALA A 100 -18.45 4.01 11.53
N GLU A 101 -18.98 2.90 11.08
CA GLU A 101 -19.66 2.76 9.80
C GLU A 101 -20.95 1.96 9.98
N ALA A 102 -22.05 2.45 9.40
CA ALA A 102 -23.32 1.75 9.41
C ALA A 102 -23.40 0.77 8.22
N LEU A 103 -23.50 -0.51 8.49
CA LEU A 103 -23.79 -1.55 7.51
C LEU A 103 -25.31 -1.69 7.39
N GLU A 104 -25.92 -0.80 6.62
CA GLU A 104 -27.37 -0.63 6.53
C GLU A 104 -28.08 -1.92 6.11
N ALA A 105 -27.50 -2.68 5.17
CA ALA A 105 -28.05 -3.93 4.67
C ALA A 105 -28.09 -5.05 5.73
N GLU A 106 -27.22 -4.99 6.71
CA GLU A 106 -27.06 -6.03 7.74
C GLU A 106 -27.57 -5.57 9.12
N PHE A 107 -28.06 -4.34 9.24
CA PHE A 107 -28.45 -3.72 10.51
C PHE A 107 -27.34 -3.80 11.57
N LYS A 108 -26.09 -3.55 11.15
CA LYS A 108 -24.93 -3.56 12.01
C LYS A 108 -24.22 -2.22 12.01
N ILE A 109 -23.53 -1.96 13.09
CA ILE A 109 -22.56 -0.87 13.17
C ILE A 109 -21.19 -1.49 13.38
N LYS A 110 -20.27 -1.13 12.49
CA LYS A 110 -18.88 -1.51 12.54
C LYS A 110 -18.11 -0.39 13.21
N ILE A 111 -17.44 -0.69 14.32
CA ILE A 111 -16.62 0.24 15.08
C ILE A 111 -15.17 -0.15 14.89
N GLU A 112 -14.34 0.77 14.42
CA GLU A 112 -12.91 0.59 14.22
C GLU A 112 -12.13 1.58 15.09
N VAL A 113 -11.13 1.09 15.80
CA VAL A 113 -10.20 1.93 16.56
C VAL A 113 -8.80 1.70 16.05
N THR A 114 -8.15 2.77 15.59
CA THR A 114 -6.80 2.70 15.02
C THR A 114 -5.79 3.39 15.93
N ASN A 115 -4.80 2.63 16.39
CA ASN A 115 -3.71 3.15 17.24
C ASN A 115 -2.37 2.49 16.88
N ARG A 116 -1.26 3.02 17.45
CA ARG A 116 0.08 2.41 17.34
C ARG A 116 0.23 1.20 18.24
N ASP A 117 -0.46 1.18 19.38
CA ASP A 117 -0.51 0.05 20.31
C ASP A 117 -1.73 -0.83 20.00
N PRO A 118 -1.52 -2.11 19.63
CA PRO A 118 -2.60 -3.04 19.33
C PRO A 118 -3.48 -3.36 20.53
N ILE A 119 -2.89 -3.44 21.73
CA ILE A 119 -3.63 -3.74 22.96
C ILE A 119 -4.52 -2.57 23.33
N PHE A 120 -3.99 -1.36 23.23
CA PHE A 120 -4.76 -0.14 23.45
C PHE A 120 -5.95 -0.03 22.48
N ALA A 121 -5.72 -0.22 21.17
CA ALA A 121 -6.77 -0.18 20.16
C ALA A 121 -7.90 -1.18 20.47
N GLN A 122 -7.56 -2.39 20.88
CA GLN A 122 -8.53 -3.42 21.25
C GLN A 122 -9.34 -3.04 22.49
N ARG A 123 -8.69 -2.55 23.55
CA ARG A 123 -9.37 -2.15 24.78
C ARG A 123 -10.34 -1.00 24.54
N VAL A 124 -9.91 0.02 23.81
CA VAL A 124 -10.75 1.17 23.48
C VAL A 124 -11.94 0.73 22.64
N ALA A 125 -11.72 -0.10 21.59
CA ALA A 125 -12.79 -0.61 20.76
C ALA A 125 -13.83 -1.38 21.58
N GLN A 126 -13.37 -2.23 22.51
CA GLN A 126 -14.26 -2.99 23.41
C GLN A 126 -15.09 -2.08 24.30
N VAL A 127 -14.47 -1.09 24.94
CA VAL A 127 -15.16 -0.17 25.86
C VAL A 127 -16.16 0.71 25.11
N VAL A 128 -15.77 1.25 23.95
CA VAL A 128 -16.67 2.08 23.12
C VAL A 128 -17.89 1.27 22.69
N ALA A 129 -17.70 0.02 22.27
CA ALA A 129 -18.80 -0.86 21.89
C ALA A 129 -19.71 -1.21 23.08
N GLN A 130 -19.16 -1.43 24.28
CA GLN A 130 -19.95 -1.67 25.49
C GLN A 130 -20.76 -0.44 25.88
N LEU A 131 -20.15 0.75 25.93
CA LEU A 131 -20.83 2.00 26.18
C LEU A 131 -21.98 2.26 25.21
N PHE A 132 -21.73 1.95 23.92
CA PHE A 132 -22.77 2.09 22.91
C PHE A 132 -23.95 1.13 23.14
N VAL A 133 -23.68 -0.13 23.48
CA VAL A 133 -24.73 -1.11 23.81
C VAL A 133 -25.52 -0.66 25.05
N GLU A 134 -24.86 -0.14 26.08
CA GLU A 134 -25.49 0.42 27.28
C GLU A 134 -26.40 1.61 26.92
N ASP A 135 -25.93 2.53 26.07
CA ASP A 135 -26.73 3.67 25.61
C ASP A 135 -28.01 3.23 24.87
N VAL A 136 -27.87 2.28 23.94
CA VAL A 136 -29.03 1.73 23.23
C VAL A 136 -30.01 1.05 24.17
N GLN A 137 -29.50 0.27 25.14
CA GLN A 137 -30.35 -0.39 26.14
C GLN A 137 -31.05 0.63 27.06
N ALA A 138 -30.34 1.66 27.52
CA ALA A 138 -30.90 2.72 28.34
C ALA A 138 -31.98 3.51 27.59
N PHE A 139 -31.78 3.73 26.28
CA PHE A 139 -32.77 4.35 25.42
C PHE A 139 -34.00 3.45 25.18
N ALA A 140 -33.78 2.16 24.94
CA ALA A 140 -34.84 1.16 24.78
C ALA A 140 -35.75 1.04 25.99
N LEU A 141 -35.22 1.20 27.21
CA LEU A 141 -36.03 1.17 28.45
C LEU A 141 -36.97 2.35 28.57
N ARG A 142 -36.74 3.44 27.85
CA ARG A 142 -37.59 4.65 27.85
C ARG A 142 -38.67 4.63 26.76
N GLN A 143 -38.61 3.64 25.83
CA GLN A 143 -39.56 3.47 24.73
C GLN A 143 -40.59 2.41 25.04
N ASP A 144 -41.72 2.47 24.28
CA ASP A 144 -42.75 1.42 24.33
C ASP A 144 -42.14 0.04 24.01
N PRO A 145 -42.57 -1.02 24.70
CA PRO A 145 -42.04 -2.37 24.49
C PRO A 145 -42.10 -2.86 23.04
N LEU A 146 -43.00 -2.31 22.24
CA LEU A 146 -43.22 -2.68 20.82
C LEU A 146 -42.20 -2.02 19.87
N ASP A 147 -41.58 -0.90 20.27
CA ASP A 147 -40.63 -0.11 19.45
C ASP A 147 -39.21 -0.21 19.94
N ARG A 148 -38.93 -1.13 20.86
CA ARG A 148 -37.58 -1.32 21.45
C ARG A 148 -36.59 -1.82 20.40
N MET A 149 -35.39 -1.25 20.45
CA MET A 149 -34.25 -1.76 19.72
C MET A 149 -33.32 -2.47 20.68
N THR A 150 -32.68 -3.52 20.19
CA THR A 150 -31.69 -4.28 20.97
C THR A 150 -30.34 -4.18 20.26
N ALA A 151 -29.31 -3.76 20.97
CA ALA A 151 -27.94 -3.81 20.49
C ALA A 151 -27.22 -4.99 21.14
N THR A 152 -26.57 -5.80 20.33
CA THR A 152 -25.77 -6.94 20.78
C THR A 152 -24.41 -6.95 20.15
N LEU A 153 -23.36 -7.19 20.95
CA LEU A 153 -22.01 -7.39 20.46
C LEU A 153 -21.93 -8.71 19.69
N LEU A 154 -21.41 -8.64 18.48
CA LEU A 154 -21.12 -9.82 17.66
C LEU A 154 -19.71 -10.33 17.94
N ASP A 155 -19.46 -11.61 17.65
CA ASP A 155 -18.15 -12.27 17.74
C ASP A 155 -17.43 -12.16 19.12
N GLY A 156 -18.21 -11.97 20.19
CA GLY A 156 -17.65 -11.90 21.55
C GLY A 156 -16.93 -10.60 21.90
N GLY A 157 -16.97 -9.59 21.02
CA GLY A 157 -16.40 -8.25 21.27
C GLY A 157 -15.29 -7.85 20.30
N ALA A 158 -14.35 -7.04 20.80
CA ALA A 158 -13.29 -6.48 19.97
C ALA A 158 -12.31 -7.54 19.46
N GLN A 159 -12.19 -7.63 18.16
CA GLN A 159 -11.21 -8.51 17.52
C GLN A 159 -9.78 -8.03 17.82
N PRO A 160 -8.80 -8.94 17.91
CA PRO A 160 -7.40 -8.56 18.07
C PRO A 160 -6.97 -7.59 16.98
N ALA A 161 -6.32 -6.50 17.36
CA ALA A 161 -5.94 -5.47 16.42
C ALA A 161 -4.95 -5.98 15.38
N GLY A 162 -5.34 -5.96 14.12
CA GLY A 162 -4.51 -6.30 12.98
C GLY A 162 -3.71 -5.10 12.46
N GLN A 163 -2.53 -5.33 11.90
CA GLN A 163 -1.75 -4.28 11.24
C GLN A 163 -2.46 -3.83 9.95
N THR A 164 -2.97 -2.60 9.94
CA THR A 164 -3.71 -2.04 8.80
C THR A 164 -2.81 -1.16 7.94
N TRP A 165 -1.80 -0.50 8.52
CA TRP A 165 -0.86 0.36 7.82
C TRP A 165 0.59 0.11 8.26
N PRO A 166 1.59 0.18 7.36
CA PRO A 166 1.47 0.24 5.90
C PRO A 166 1.01 -1.09 5.28
N ARG A 167 0.28 -1.02 4.17
CA ARG A 167 -0.12 -2.20 3.39
C ARG A 167 1.10 -2.72 2.61
N LYS A 168 1.95 -3.50 3.28
CA LYS A 168 3.24 -3.99 2.77
C LYS A 168 3.16 -4.59 1.36
N LYS A 169 2.15 -5.42 1.11
CA LYS A 169 1.93 -6.05 -0.20
C LYS A 169 1.65 -5.01 -1.28
N LEU A 170 0.73 -4.07 -1.03
CA LEU A 170 0.35 -3.04 -2.00
C LEU A 170 1.53 -2.12 -2.34
N LEU A 171 2.27 -1.67 -1.32
CA LEU A 171 3.46 -0.82 -1.50
C LEU A 171 4.59 -1.54 -2.25
N ALA A 172 4.81 -2.83 -1.97
CA ALA A 172 5.78 -3.63 -2.69
C ALA A 172 5.41 -3.78 -4.17
N PHE A 173 4.14 -4.10 -4.48
CA PHE A 173 3.65 -4.17 -5.86
C PHE A 173 3.71 -2.81 -6.58
N ALA A 174 3.38 -1.72 -5.89
CA ALA A 174 3.47 -0.37 -6.46
C ALA A 174 4.93 0.01 -6.75
N GLY A 175 5.87 -0.35 -5.88
CA GLY A 175 7.30 -0.09 -6.09
C GLY A 175 7.87 -0.87 -7.28
N VAL A 176 7.57 -2.16 -7.38
CA VAL A 176 8.02 -3.00 -8.50
C VAL A 176 7.32 -2.60 -9.80
N GLY A 177 5.99 -2.46 -9.81
CA GLY A 177 5.22 -2.07 -10.99
C GLY A 177 5.57 -0.68 -11.49
N GLY A 178 5.65 0.30 -10.59
CA GLY A 178 6.08 1.66 -10.93
C GLY A 178 7.51 1.71 -11.44
N GLY A 179 8.42 0.93 -10.84
CA GLY A 179 9.81 0.80 -11.29
C GLY A 179 9.94 0.19 -12.68
N LEU A 180 9.10 -0.81 -13.01
CA LEU A 180 9.04 -1.42 -14.35
C LEU A 180 8.58 -0.41 -15.40
N VAL A 181 7.50 0.32 -15.13
CA VAL A 181 6.99 1.36 -16.06
C VAL A 181 8.01 2.47 -16.24
N LEU A 182 8.60 2.97 -15.17
CA LEU A 182 9.66 4.00 -15.22
C LEU A 182 10.88 3.50 -15.97
N GLY A 183 11.33 2.28 -15.71
CA GLY A 183 12.47 1.67 -16.41
C GLY A 183 12.22 1.54 -17.91
N LEU A 184 11.00 1.14 -18.30
CA LEU A 184 10.60 1.06 -19.70
C LEU A 184 10.60 2.44 -20.37
N LEU A 185 10.04 3.46 -19.73
CA LEU A 185 10.02 4.83 -20.25
C LEU A 185 11.44 5.38 -20.43
N ILE A 186 12.33 5.13 -19.47
CA ILE A 186 13.74 5.54 -19.56
C ILE A 186 14.44 4.79 -20.71
N ALA A 187 14.20 3.49 -20.86
CA ALA A 187 14.78 2.71 -21.94
C ALA A 187 14.33 3.21 -23.33
N LEU A 188 13.05 3.53 -23.50
CA LEU A 188 12.51 4.10 -24.72
C LEU A 188 13.06 5.51 -24.99
N ALA A 189 13.17 6.35 -23.96
CA ALA A 189 13.74 7.68 -24.09
C ALA A 189 15.22 7.64 -24.50
N LEU A 190 15.99 6.70 -23.96
CA LEU A 190 17.39 6.51 -24.32
C LEU A 190 17.57 5.98 -25.75
N GLU A 191 16.66 5.12 -26.21
CA GLU A 191 16.68 4.66 -27.61
C GLU A 191 16.31 5.78 -28.55
N TRP A 192 15.26 6.56 -28.26
CA TRP A 192 14.87 7.72 -29.05
C TRP A 192 15.97 8.78 -29.16
N ALA A 193 16.63 9.10 -28.02
CA ALA A 193 17.76 10.03 -28.02
C ALA A 193 18.97 9.53 -28.83
N ARG A 194 19.04 8.22 -29.10
CA ARG A 194 20.11 7.61 -29.88
C ARG A 194 19.82 7.59 -31.36
N GLU A 195 18.55 7.53 -31.77
CA GLU A 195 18.11 7.58 -33.15
C GLU A 195 18.35 8.96 -33.79
N GLU A 196 18.45 10.03 -33.00
CA GLU A 196 18.76 11.39 -33.48
C GLU A 196 20.23 11.58 -33.92
N LEU A 197 21.12 10.63 -33.63
CA LEU A 197 22.50 10.69 -34.13
C LEU A 197 22.55 10.13 -35.55
N VAL A 198 22.73 11.01 -36.53
CA VAL A 198 22.93 10.67 -37.94
C VAL A 198 24.02 9.59 -38.02
N GLN A 199 23.64 8.37 -38.46
CA GLN A 199 24.54 7.20 -38.41
C GLN A 199 24.95 6.73 -39.82
N THR A 200 24.32 7.23 -40.86
CA THR A 200 24.59 6.78 -42.24
C THR A 200 24.98 7.93 -43.16
N PRO A 201 25.93 7.70 -44.09
CA PRO A 201 26.30 8.67 -45.10
C PRO A 201 25.13 9.12 -45.97
N GLU A 202 24.16 8.23 -46.18
CA GLU A 202 22.95 8.48 -46.98
C GLU A 202 22.03 9.51 -46.31
N GLU A 203 21.95 9.53 -44.98
CA GLU A 203 21.17 10.54 -44.24
C GLU A 203 21.83 11.91 -44.34
N VAL A 204 23.16 11.99 -44.35
CA VAL A 204 23.89 13.25 -44.50
C VAL A 204 23.64 13.84 -45.88
N GLU A 205 23.60 13.02 -46.95
CA GLU A 205 23.29 13.46 -48.32
C GLU A 205 21.86 14.03 -48.39
N GLN A 206 20.88 13.41 -47.79
CA GLN A 206 19.51 13.89 -47.78
C GLN A 206 19.31 15.20 -47.02
N TRP A 207 20.07 15.41 -45.93
CA TRP A 207 19.93 16.63 -45.12
C TRP A 207 20.69 17.83 -45.68
N LEU A 208 21.80 17.61 -46.37
CA LEU A 208 22.67 18.69 -46.87
C LEU A 208 22.53 18.93 -48.33
N ASP A 209 21.80 18.09 -49.07
CA ASP A 209 21.65 18.14 -50.56
C ASP A 209 23.02 18.23 -51.28
N LEU A 210 24.04 17.60 -50.71
CA LEU A 210 25.41 17.57 -51.20
C LEU A 210 25.89 16.11 -51.27
N PRO A 211 26.53 15.70 -52.41
CA PRO A 211 27.02 14.34 -52.52
C PRO A 211 28.20 14.10 -51.53
N VAL A 212 28.13 13.01 -50.79
CA VAL A 212 29.24 12.58 -49.93
C VAL A 212 30.37 12.03 -50.75
N LEU A 213 31.48 12.76 -50.82
CA LEU A 213 32.65 12.42 -51.68
C LEU A 213 33.49 11.27 -51.09
N GLY A 214 33.23 10.82 -49.87
CA GLY A 214 33.92 9.69 -49.25
C GLY A 214 33.68 9.60 -47.77
N SER A 215 33.66 8.40 -47.22
CA SER A 215 33.65 8.13 -45.77
C SER A 215 35.04 7.67 -45.34
N ILE A 216 35.55 8.22 -44.22
CA ILE A 216 36.77 7.74 -43.61
C ILE A 216 36.36 6.55 -42.70
N PRO A 217 36.76 5.31 -43.05
CA PRO A 217 36.45 4.18 -42.18
C PRO A 217 37.08 4.38 -40.81
N ALA A 218 36.30 4.16 -39.76
CA ALA A 218 36.84 4.14 -38.38
C ALA A 218 37.93 3.09 -38.35
N LEU A 219 39.16 3.51 -38.04
CA LEU A 219 40.22 2.57 -37.77
C LEU A 219 39.79 1.73 -36.54
N GLU A 220 39.50 0.46 -36.77
CA GLU A 220 39.32 -0.50 -35.69
C GLU A 220 40.59 -0.45 -34.87
N GLY A 221 40.55 0.24 -33.75
CA GLY A 221 41.66 0.19 -32.77
C GLY A 221 41.85 -1.26 -32.37
N PRO A 222 43.09 -1.68 -32.05
CA PRO A 222 43.42 -3.08 -31.79
C PRO A 222 42.43 -3.61 -30.73
N ALA A 223 41.74 -4.68 -31.11
CA ALA A 223 40.77 -5.37 -30.26
C ALA A 223 41.36 -5.51 -28.87
N ARG A 224 40.75 -4.88 -27.87
CA ARG A 224 41.12 -5.05 -26.47
C ARG A 224 41.17 -6.54 -26.21
N SER A 225 42.40 -7.09 -26.23
CA SER A 225 42.65 -8.49 -25.93
C SER A 225 42.05 -8.78 -24.55
N ARG A 226 41.09 -9.71 -24.53
CA ARG A 226 40.54 -10.27 -23.33
C ARG A 226 41.69 -10.67 -22.41
N TRP A 227 41.93 -9.89 -21.39
CA TRP A 227 42.80 -10.27 -20.28
C TRP A 227 42.12 -11.43 -19.54
N GLY A 228 42.39 -12.64 -20.01
CA GLY A 228 41.90 -13.90 -19.50
C GLY A 228 42.85 -15.02 -19.83
N HIS A 229 44.16 -14.78 -19.67
CA HIS A 229 45.12 -15.87 -19.66
C HIS A 229 45.71 -16.01 -18.25
N ALA A 230 45.18 -17.05 -17.63
CA ALA A 230 45.71 -17.69 -16.44
C ALA A 230 47.23 -17.56 -16.28
N LEU A 231 47.68 -17.11 -15.12
CA LEU A 231 49.00 -17.31 -14.58
C LEU A 231 49.27 -18.84 -14.49
N ARG A 232 49.82 -19.41 -15.56
CA ARG A 232 50.53 -20.71 -15.48
C ARG A 232 51.86 -20.42 -14.84
N LEU A 233 51.99 -20.75 -13.58
CA LEU A 233 53.28 -20.88 -12.91
C LEU A 233 54.08 -22.02 -13.59
N PRO A 234 55.34 -21.81 -13.99
CA PRO A 234 56.18 -22.84 -14.53
C PRO A 234 56.52 -23.87 -13.46
N GLY A 235 56.38 -25.16 -13.83
CA GLY A 235 56.49 -26.31 -12.97
C GLY A 235 57.80 -26.45 -12.22
N ALA A 236 57.68 -26.81 -10.95
CA ALA A 236 58.76 -27.29 -10.12
C ALA A 236 59.32 -28.61 -10.68
N ARG A 237 60.60 -28.57 -11.01
CA ARG A 237 61.41 -29.77 -11.36
C ARG A 237 61.47 -30.72 -10.16
N LYS A 238 61.01 -31.94 -10.32
CA LYS A 238 61.29 -33.03 -9.39
C LYS A 238 62.80 -33.42 -9.45
N PRO A 239 63.46 -33.58 -8.32
CA PRO A 239 64.81 -34.15 -8.29
C PRO A 239 64.74 -35.69 -8.53
N ARG A 240 65.57 -36.17 -9.43
CA ARG A 240 65.83 -37.54 -9.74
C ARG A 240 66.71 -38.13 -8.64
N ARG A 241 66.25 -39.15 -7.93
CA ARG A 241 67.11 -39.98 -7.06
C ARG A 241 67.71 -41.15 -7.91
N SER A 242 69.00 -41.21 -7.88
CA SER A 242 69.83 -42.40 -8.19
C SER A 242 69.68 -43.41 -7.10
#